data_2cd741dce5bb1a9f9ec76d698bd9b4a9
#
_entry.id   2cd741dce5bb1a9f9ec76d698bd9b4a9
#
_cell.length_a   1.000
_cell.length_b   1.000
_cell.length_c   1.000
_cell.angle_alpha   90.00
_cell.angle_beta   90.00
_cell.angle_gamma   90.00
#
_symmetry.space_group_name_H-M   'P 1'
#
loop_
_entity.id
_entity.type
_entity.pdbx_description
1 polymer ?
#
loop_
_entity_poly.entity_id
_entity_poly.type
_entity_poly.pdbx_seq_one_letter_code
_entity_poly.pdbx_strand_id
1 'polypeptide(L)'
;MFNRLRTATFAVLSVLAAQVCAAPVTLDVTGWKGGGAEPANLAALIAKFEKENPDIKIKFEYMSRNDTTTVVSSRLQGGNGPDVLMVDRELMRQWQGAHQLLDLSSEKWVPTIWRGVRAHTQIGGKTYMLPMELVGIGLFANLDLLKRAGVAMVPTDVDQLKAACGKLAAAGVTPMLLPAKEGWAPAALVIASGLSAGDADARAESFVGAGSARFAADPAFKQSVAALKVLADAKCFVPRLNDGVSAWSTGLTEFQAGRVAMMPQGAWNIAKFSATKGLSFQFAPLPALVSGNGPVALDMLGTAWAINAATHQPDAAKKWLAFWAHPDNDRRFLDAEAGFSPFEGGTDAMPPQAQPYAAAQKNGHVVLYPKGVWTGGLFTAIWNSMSAYFLDIGQDPAKLLARWDGAAR
;
A
#
# COMPACT_ATOMS: atom_id res chain seq x y z
N MET A 1 -59.13 -80.46 -7.97
CA MET A 1 -57.78 -80.15 -7.63
C MET A 1 -57.24 -79.10 -8.62
N PHE A 2 -57.36 -77.84 -8.32
CA PHE A 2 -56.77 -76.79 -9.15
C PHE A 2 -56.05 -75.80 -8.23
N ASN A 3 -54.71 -75.80 -8.35
CA ASN A 3 -53.78 -74.97 -7.62
C ASN A 3 -53.71 -73.60 -8.34
N ARG A 4 -54.05 -72.51 -7.66
CA ARG A 4 -53.91 -71.15 -8.21
C ARG A 4 -52.61 -70.53 -7.62
N LEU A 5 -51.55 -70.41 -8.47
CA LEU A 5 -50.40 -69.57 -8.19
C LEU A 5 -50.82 -68.10 -8.24
N ARG A 6 -50.58 -67.36 -7.15
CA ARG A 6 -50.67 -65.89 -7.11
C ARG A 6 -49.26 -65.30 -7.34
N THR A 7 -49.12 -64.74 -8.48
CA THR A 7 -47.95 -63.95 -8.83
C THR A 7 -48.05 -62.56 -8.15
N ALA A 8 -47.15 -62.27 -7.22
CA ALA A 8 -47.04 -60.94 -6.61
C ALA A 8 -46.10 -60.11 -7.44
N THR A 9 -46.57 -59.07 -8.08
CA THR A 9 -45.78 -58.07 -8.81
C THR A 9 -45.29 -57.01 -7.84
N PHE A 10 -44.01 -57.02 -7.54
CA PHE A 10 -43.38 -55.91 -6.79
C PHE A 10 -43.12 -54.74 -7.75
N ALA A 11 -43.84 -53.63 -7.57
CA ALA A 11 -43.53 -52.35 -8.23
C ALA A 11 -42.47 -51.67 -7.46
N VAL A 12 -41.24 -51.59 -8.03
CA VAL A 12 -40.17 -50.80 -7.52
C VAL A 12 -40.40 -49.35 -7.93
N LEU A 13 -40.86 -48.50 -6.99
CA LEU A 13 -40.90 -47.06 -7.16
C LEU A 13 -39.44 -46.52 -7.04
N SER A 14 -38.83 -46.21 -8.18
CA SER A 14 -37.59 -45.44 -8.24
C SER A 14 -37.92 -43.97 -7.95
N VAL A 15 -37.63 -43.51 -6.73
CA VAL A 15 -37.67 -42.09 -6.39
C VAL A 15 -36.44 -41.43 -7.01
N LEU A 16 -36.58 -40.82 -8.18
CA LEU A 16 -35.61 -39.86 -8.69
C LEU A 16 -35.63 -38.65 -7.76
N ALA A 17 -34.66 -38.55 -6.88
CA ALA A 17 -34.35 -37.32 -6.19
C ALA A 17 -33.86 -36.30 -7.22
N ALA A 18 -34.76 -35.46 -7.73
CA ALA A 18 -34.39 -34.30 -8.49
C ALA A 18 -33.56 -33.41 -7.56
N GLN A 19 -32.22 -33.35 -7.75
CA GLN A 19 -31.40 -32.31 -7.17
C GLN A 19 -31.93 -31.00 -7.74
N VAL A 20 -32.70 -30.28 -6.94
CA VAL A 20 -33.01 -28.86 -7.20
C VAL A 20 -31.70 -28.14 -7.10
N CYS A 21 -31.01 -27.94 -8.22
CA CYS A 21 -29.91 -26.99 -8.32
C CYS A 21 -30.54 -25.61 -8.05
N ALA A 22 -30.37 -25.08 -6.85
CA ALA A 22 -30.74 -23.72 -6.59
C ALA A 22 -29.98 -22.82 -7.59
N ALA A 23 -30.64 -21.79 -8.11
CA ALA A 23 -29.99 -20.84 -9.00
C ALA A 23 -28.75 -20.26 -8.29
N PRO A 24 -27.63 -20.09 -9.01
CA PRO A 24 -26.42 -19.57 -8.39
C PRO A 24 -26.67 -18.17 -7.79
N VAL A 25 -26.09 -17.95 -6.61
CA VAL A 25 -26.11 -16.65 -5.96
C VAL A 25 -25.27 -15.70 -6.78
N THR A 26 -25.79 -14.53 -7.12
CA THR A 26 -24.99 -13.46 -7.73
C THR A 26 -24.49 -12.53 -6.63
N LEU A 27 -23.16 -12.33 -6.57
CA LEU A 27 -22.51 -11.43 -5.66
C LEU A 27 -22.11 -10.16 -6.42
N ASP A 28 -22.69 -9.03 -6.06
CA ASP A 28 -22.34 -7.72 -6.63
C ASP A 28 -21.02 -7.22 -5.97
N VAL A 29 -19.99 -7.06 -6.77
CA VAL A 29 -18.64 -6.66 -6.34
C VAL A 29 -18.20 -5.39 -7.06
N THR A 30 -17.80 -4.36 -6.33
CA THR A 30 -17.32 -3.09 -6.92
C THR A 30 -15.89 -2.82 -6.51
N GLY A 31 -15.05 -2.40 -7.47
CA GLY A 31 -13.67 -2.04 -7.22
C GLY A 31 -13.03 -1.21 -8.32
N TRP A 32 -11.84 -0.67 -8.01
CA TRP A 32 -11.06 0.19 -8.93
C TRP A 32 -9.84 -0.48 -9.54
N LYS A 33 -9.60 -1.75 -9.23
CA LYS A 33 -8.57 -2.58 -9.86
C LYS A 33 -9.22 -3.48 -10.91
N GLY A 34 -8.49 -3.80 -11.98
CA GLY A 34 -8.99 -4.67 -13.05
C GLY A 34 -9.78 -3.99 -14.15
N GLY A 35 -9.93 -2.68 -14.15
CA GLY A 35 -10.42 -1.90 -15.30
C GLY A 35 -9.34 -1.74 -16.37
N GLY A 36 -9.71 -1.66 -17.62
CA GLY A 36 -8.91 -1.80 -18.84
C GLY A 36 -7.46 -1.33 -18.90
N ALA A 37 -7.05 -0.34 -18.10
CA ALA A 37 -5.66 0.14 -18.02
C ALA A 37 -4.95 -0.30 -16.72
N GLU A 38 -5.67 -0.87 -15.76
CA GLU A 38 -5.12 -1.31 -14.48
C GLU A 38 -4.64 -2.76 -14.58
N PRO A 39 -3.35 -3.04 -14.32
CA PRO A 39 -2.84 -4.39 -14.31
C PRO A 39 -3.35 -5.12 -13.05
N ALA A 40 -4.32 -5.99 -13.22
CA ALA A 40 -4.74 -6.90 -12.16
C ALA A 40 -5.20 -8.21 -12.77
N ASN A 41 -4.79 -9.33 -12.21
CA ASN A 41 -5.28 -10.64 -12.62
C ASN A 41 -6.74 -10.91 -12.19
N LEU A 42 -7.55 -9.85 -12.03
CA LEU A 42 -8.88 -9.93 -11.43
C LEU A 42 -9.83 -10.81 -12.24
N ALA A 43 -9.87 -10.66 -13.56
CA ALA A 43 -10.74 -11.49 -14.41
C ALA A 43 -10.39 -12.98 -14.29
N ALA A 44 -9.10 -13.32 -14.25
CA ALA A 44 -8.63 -14.69 -14.08
C ALA A 44 -8.95 -15.23 -12.67
N LEU A 45 -8.84 -14.37 -11.64
CA LEU A 45 -9.18 -14.73 -10.26
C LEU A 45 -10.69 -14.91 -10.07
N ILE A 46 -11.53 -14.09 -10.72
CA ILE A 46 -12.98 -14.27 -10.74
C ILE A 46 -13.31 -15.62 -11.38
N ALA A 47 -12.77 -15.92 -12.56
CA ALA A 47 -13.01 -17.20 -13.24
C ALA A 47 -12.57 -18.41 -12.40
N LYS A 48 -11.43 -18.30 -11.67
CA LYS A 48 -10.96 -19.33 -10.75
C LYS A 48 -11.93 -19.50 -9.56
N PHE A 49 -12.37 -18.38 -8.96
CA PHE A 49 -13.32 -18.42 -7.84
C PHE A 49 -14.65 -19.09 -8.24
N GLU A 50 -15.22 -18.70 -9.38
CA GLU A 50 -16.49 -19.29 -9.87
C GLU A 50 -16.36 -20.77 -10.22
N LYS A 51 -15.17 -21.21 -10.68
CA LYS A 51 -14.89 -22.63 -10.92
C LYS A 51 -14.85 -23.43 -9.60
N GLU A 52 -14.30 -22.83 -8.55
CA GLU A 52 -14.18 -23.45 -7.22
C GLU A 52 -15.50 -23.36 -6.43
N ASN A 53 -16.38 -22.40 -6.78
CA ASN A 53 -17.67 -22.14 -6.14
C ASN A 53 -18.77 -22.02 -7.22
N PRO A 54 -19.21 -23.15 -7.84
CA PRO A 54 -20.13 -23.09 -8.98
C PRO A 54 -21.51 -22.55 -8.62
N ASP A 55 -21.83 -22.50 -7.34
CA ASP A 55 -23.06 -21.95 -6.74
C ASP A 55 -23.00 -20.40 -6.59
N ILE A 56 -21.86 -19.76 -6.89
CA ILE A 56 -21.68 -18.30 -6.76
C ILE A 56 -21.22 -17.73 -8.10
N LYS A 57 -21.83 -16.61 -8.51
CA LYS A 57 -21.43 -15.80 -9.66
C LYS A 57 -21.00 -14.43 -9.21
N ILE A 58 -19.92 -13.91 -9.79
CA ILE A 58 -19.41 -12.55 -9.50
C ILE A 58 -19.87 -11.59 -10.59
N LYS A 59 -20.63 -10.58 -10.20
CA LYS A 59 -20.94 -9.44 -11.05
C LYS A 59 -20.03 -8.29 -10.62
N PHE A 60 -18.90 -8.15 -11.33
CA PHE A 60 -17.92 -7.11 -11.03
C PHE A 60 -18.24 -5.82 -11.75
N GLU A 61 -18.30 -4.72 -11.00
CA GLU A 61 -18.43 -3.34 -11.51
C GLU A 61 -17.11 -2.60 -11.28
N TYR A 62 -16.43 -2.23 -12.37
CA TYR A 62 -15.28 -1.33 -12.29
C TYR A 62 -15.75 0.10 -12.07
N MET A 63 -15.12 0.78 -11.11
CA MET A 63 -15.37 2.18 -10.84
C MET A 63 -14.06 2.84 -10.39
N SER A 64 -13.73 4.03 -10.91
CA SER A 64 -12.53 4.73 -10.47
C SER A 64 -12.52 4.94 -8.94
N ARG A 65 -11.33 5.04 -8.33
CA ARG A 65 -11.22 5.29 -6.88
C ARG A 65 -11.96 6.57 -6.44
N ASN A 66 -11.94 7.60 -7.29
CA ASN A 66 -12.63 8.87 -7.01
C ASN A 66 -14.16 8.71 -7.08
N ASP A 67 -14.66 8.04 -8.12
CA ASP A 67 -16.09 7.79 -8.28
C ASP A 67 -16.63 6.87 -7.18
N THR A 68 -15.84 5.87 -6.76
CA THR A 68 -16.18 4.97 -5.65
C THR A 68 -16.54 5.76 -4.39
N THR A 69 -15.78 6.80 -4.05
CA THR A 69 -16.06 7.62 -2.86
C THR A 69 -17.46 8.23 -2.90
N THR A 70 -17.89 8.74 -4.05
CA THR A 70 -19.18 9.44 -4.16
C THR A 70 -20.34 8.48 -4.44
N VAL A 71 -20.19 7.62 -5.46
CA VAL A 71 -21.27 6.77 -5.95
C VAL A 71 -21.58 5.65 -4.96
N VAL A 72 -20.54 4.93 -4.49
CA VAL A 72 -20.74 3.81 -3.56
C VAL A 72 -21.25 4.33 -2.20
N SER A 73 -20.74 5.46 -1.69
CA SER A 73 -21.27 6.07 -0.46
C SER A 73 -22.76 6.39 -0.57
N SER A 74 -23.20 6.94 -1.72
CA SER A 74 -24.63 7.20 -1.95
C SER A 74 -25.45 5.92 -2.01
N ARG A 75 -24.95 4.87 -2.70
CA ARG A 75 -25.63 3.56 -2.77
C ARG A 75 -25.73 2.90 -1.38
N LEU A 76 -24.68 2.94 -0.58
CA LEU A 76 -24.68 2.40 0.79
C LEU A 76 -25.71 3.11 1.68
N GLN A 77 -25.80 4.45 1.59
CA GLN A 77 -26.81 5.23 2.31
C GLN A 77 -28.23 4.90 1.85
N GLY A 78 -28.41 4.64 0.56
CA GLY A 78 -29.69 4.25 -0.03
C GLY A 78 -30.09 2.78 0.19
N GLY A 79 -29.25 1.97 0.84
CA GLY A 79 -29.50 0.55 1.08
C GLY A 79 -29.39 -0.36 -0.16
N ASN A 80 -28.82 0.15 -1.27
CA ASN A 80 -28.61 -0.55 -2.54
C ASN A 80 -27.13 -0.63 -2.93
N GLY A 81 -26.23 -0.60 -1.92
CA GLY A 81 -24.80 -0.79 -2.10
C GLY A 81 -24.45 -2.21 -2.57
N PRO A 82 -23.27 -2.40 -3.23
CA PRO A 82 -22.79 -3.73 -3.60
C PRO A 82 -22.53 -4.59 -2.37
N ASP A 83 -22.48 -5.92 -2.55
CA ASP A 83 -22.23 -6.87 -1.46
C ASP A 83 -20.79 -6.79 -0.96
N VAL A 84 -19.85 -6.69 -1.90
CA VAL A 84 -18.41 -6.55 -1.61
C VAL A 84 -17.85 -5.29 -2.24
N LEU A 85 -17.05 -4.62 -1.49
CA LEU A 85 -16.53 -3.29 -1.77
C LEU A 85 -15.00 -3.31 -1.74
N MET A 86 -14.36 -2.79 -2.79
CA MET A 86 -12.94 -2.44 -2.67
C MET A 86 -12.83 -1.17 -1.81
N VAL A 87 -11.94 -1.20 -0.85
CA VAL A 87 -11.70 -0.11 0.10
C VAL A 87 -10.22 0.17 0.25
N ASP A 88 -9.88 1.35 0.70
CA ASP A 88 -8.64 1.66 1.39
C ASP A 88 -8.98 2.03 2.84
N ARG A 89 -7.96 2.33 3.64
CA ARG A 89 -8.15 2.67 5.06
C ARG A 89 -9.06 3.90 5.26
N GLU A 90 -9.01 4.87 4.35
CA GLU A 90 -9.84 6.08 4.41
C GLU A 90 -11.32 5.72 4.24
N LEU A 91 -11.67 4.98 3.19
CA LEU A 91 -13.05 4.53 2.94
C LEU A 91 -13.54 3.57 4.03
N MET A 92 -12.68 2.66 4.52
CA MET A 92 -13.03 1.80 5.63
C MET A 92 -13.44 2.62 6.86
N ARG A 93 -12.67 3.64 7.25
CA ARG A 93 -13.01 4.50 8.39
C ARG A 93 -14.30 5.28 8.14
N GLN A 94 -14.47 5.84 6.94
CA GLN A 94 -15.66 6.60 6.57
C GLN A 94 -16.92 5.74 6.64
N TRP A 95 -16.92 4.58 5.99
CA TRP A 95 -18.11 3.74 5.92
C TRP A 95 -18.38 2.97 7.22
N GLN A 96 -17.34 2.61 7.96
CA GLN A 96 -17.55 2.05 9.31
C GLN A 96 -18.06 3.08 10.30
N GLY A 97 -17.66 4.34 10.20
CA GLY A 97 -18.24 5.43 10.99
C GLY A 97 -19.76 5.58 10.78
N ALA A 98 -20.26 5.18 9.61
CA ALA A 98 -21.68 5.08 9.27
C ALA A 98 -22.28 3.67 9.51
N HIS A 99 -21.55 2.74 10.14
CA HIS A 99 -21.96 1.34 10.40
C HIS A 99 -22.33 0.54 9.14
N GLN A 100 -21.71 0.83 8.02
CA GLN A 100 -22.01 0.23 6.70
C GLN A 100 -21.14 -0.99 6.37
N LEU A 101 -20.17 -1.35 7.22
CA LEU A 101 -19.28 -2.48 7.00
C LEU A 101 -19.53 -3.61 8.00
N LEU A 102 -19.48 -4.86 7.49
CA LEU A 102 -19.61 -6.06 8.29
C LEU A 102 -18.37 -6.32 9.14
N ASP A 103 -18.56 -6.74 10.38
CA ASP A 103 -17.49 -7.19 11.27
C ASP A 103 -16.94 -8.55 10.80
N LEU A 104 -15.65 -8.58 10.48
CA LEU A 104 -14.93 -9.73 9.94
C LEU A 104 -14.00 -10.38 10.99
N SER A 105 -14.07 -9.95 12.24
CA SER A 105 -13.11 -10.37 13.30
C SER A 105 -13.08 -11.89 13.52
N SER A 106 -14.16 -12.60 13.24
CA SER A 106 -14.27 -14.05 13.39
C SER A 106 -13.71 -14.85 12.20
N GLU A 107 -13.30 -14.18 11.13
CA GLU A 107 -12.83 -14.87 9.91
C GLU A 107 -11.47 -15.54 10.15
N LYS A 108 -11.30 -16.76 9.65
CA LYS A 108 -10.10 -17.60 9.88
C LYS A 108 -8.80 -17.01 9.35
N TRP A 109 -8.89 -16.12 8.38
CA TRP A 109 -7.74 -15.43 7.80
C TRP A 109 -7.27 -14.21 8.62
N VAL A 110 -8.07 -13.68 9.54
CA VAL A 110 -7.68 -12.51 10.35
C VAL A 110 -6.37 -12.71 11.12
N PRO A 111 -6.14 -13.87 11.78
CA PRO A 111 -4.86 -14.11 12.45
C PRO A 111 -3.65 -14.21 11.51
N THR A 112 -3.86 -14.47 10.21
CA THR A 112 -2.77 -14.57 9.22
C THR A 112 -2.35 -13.22 8.65
N ILE A 113 -3.10 -12.16 8.89
CA ILE A 113 -2.67 -10.79 8.54
C ILE A 113 -1.39 -10.48 9.32
N TRP A 114 -0.37 -10.01 8.62
CA TRP A 114 0.88 -9.62 9.26
C TRP A 114 0.62 -8.66 10.44
N ARG A 115 1.27 -8.95 11.57
CA ARG A 115 1.03 -8.24 12.84
C ARG A 115 1.14 -6.71 12.69
N GLY A 116 2.13 -6.23 11.92
CA GLY A 116 2.36 -4.80 11.69
C GLY A 116 1.24 -4.09 10.91
N VAL A 117 0.39 -4.85 10.22
CA VAL A 117 -0.71 -4.33 9.38
C VAL A 117 -2.07 -4.50 10.04
N ARG A 118 -2.20 -5.51 10.90
CA ARG A 118 -3.50 -5.93 11.46
C ARG A 118 -4.27 -4.79 12.13
N ALA A 119 -3.60 -3.96 12.91
CA ALA A 119 -4.22 -2.81 13.56
C ALA A 119 -4.84 -1.82 12.55
N HIS A 120 -4.25 -1.74 11.34
CA HIS A 120 -4.75 -0.84 10.29
C HIS A 120 -5.99 -1.37 9.55
N THR A 121 -6.34 -2.64 9.74
CA THR A 121 -7.59 -3.24 9.25
C THR A 121 -8.73 -3.14 10.26
N GLN A 122 -8.47 -2.52 11.41
CA GLN A 122 -9.36 -2.53 12.58
C GLN A 122 -9.85 -1.13 12.97
N ILE A 123 -11.04 -1.12 13.57
CA ILE A 123 -11.62 0.02 14.28
C ILE A 123 -12.21 -0.50 15.60
N GLY A 124 -11.82 0.05 16.73
CA GLY A 124 -12.28 -0.40 18.05
C GLY A 124 -11.99 -1.89 18.32
N GLY A 125 -10.86 -2.40 17.82
CA GLY A 125 -10.43 -3.80 17.96
C GLY A 125 -11.17 -4.80 17.06
N LYS A 126 -12.07 -4.34 16.18
CA LYS A 126 -12.82 -5.17 15.23
C LYS A 126 -12.28 -5.00 13.82
N THR A 127 -12.14 -6.10 13.08
CA THR A 127 -11.64 -6.12 11.71
C THR A 127 -12.77 -5.86 10.72
N TYR A 128 -12.57 -4.92 9.77
CA TYR A 128 -13.57 -4.53 8.79
C TYR A 128 -13.12 -4.64 7.34
N MET A 129 -11.86 -4.99 7.09
CA MET A 129 -11.36 -5.21 5.73
C MET A 129 -10.32 -6.32 5.69
N LEU A 130 -10.28 -7.02 4.55
CA LEU A 130 -9.22 -7.93 4.15
C LEU A 130 -8.18 -7.13 3.33
N PRO A 131 -6.96 -6.93 3.81
CA PRO A 131 -5.92 -6.25 3.02
C PRO A 131 -5.51 -7.13 1.84
N MET A 132 -5.29 -6.52 0.67
CA MET A 132 -4.87 -7.23 -0.55
C MET A 132 -3.41 -6.99 -0.88
N GLU A 133 -2.85 -5.85 -0.46
CA GLU A 133 -1.48 -5.47 -0.82
C GLU A 133 -0.90 -4.47 0.17
N LEU A 134 0.41 -4.55 0.33
CA LEU A 134 1.25 -3.47 0.84
C LEU A 134 2.06 -2.90 -0.31
N VAL A 135 2.22 -1.58 -0.29
CA VAL A 135 3.01 -0.87 -1.29
C VAL A 135 4.11 -0.10 -0.57
N GLY A 136 5.36 -0.47 -0.82
CA GLY A 136 6.51 0.14 -0.18
C GLY A 136 6.97 1.41 -0.86
N ILE A 137 7.41 2.40 -0.08
CA ILE A 137 8.23 3.53 -0.53
C ILE A 137 9.62 3.34 0.06
N GLY A 138 10.62 3.29 -0.82
CA GLY A 138 12.00 3.03 -0.45
C GLY A 138 12.99 3.81 -1.31
N LEU A 139 14.26 3.50 -1.15
CA LEU A 139 15.35 4.07 -1.93
C LEU A 139 15.77 3.09 -3.02
N PHE A 140 15.57 3.46 -4.28
CA PHE A 140 16.22 2.79 -5.40
C PHE A 140 17.66 3.23 -5.50
N ALA A 141 18.58 2.29 -5.62
CA ALA A 141 20.02 2.53 -5.75
C ALA A 141 20.59 1.76 -6.94
N ASN A 142 21.24 2.46 -7.86
CA ASN A 142 21.95 1.87 -9.00
C ASN A 142 23.29 1.30 -8.52
N LEU A 143 23.39 -0.01 -8.47
CA LEU A 143 24.54 -0.72 -7.90
C LEU A 143 25.84 -0.50 -8.71
N ASP A 144 25.75 -0.34 -10.03
CA ASP A 144 26.91 -0.10 -10.88
C ASP A 144 27.49 1.29 -10.64
N LEU A 145 26.64 2.31 -10.46
CA LEU A 145 27.08 3.66 -10.15
C LEU A 145 27.66 3.75 -8.73
N LEU A 146 27.07 3.07 -7.75
CA LEU A 146 27.63 2.99 -6.41
C LEU A 146 29.00 2.33 -6.42
N LYS A 147 29.12 1.17 -7.10
CA LYS A 147 30.39 0.44 -7.22
C LYS A 147 31.47 1.29 -7.91
N ARG A 148 31.14 1.97 -9.02
CA ARG A 148 32.06 2.86 -9.73
C ARG A 148 32.63 3.97 -8.83
N ALA A 149 31.81 4.47 -7.88
CA ALA A 149 32.22 5.50 -6.94
C ALA A 149 32.88 4.94 -5.65
N GLY A 150 33.05 3.64 -5.51
CA GLY A 150 33.60 3.02 -4.30
C GLY A 150 32.64 3.13 -3.08
N VAL A 151 31.33 3.15 -3.33
CA VAL A 151 30.30 3.06 -2.30
C VAL A 151 29.89 1.59 -2.15
N ALA A 152 30.29 0.98 -1.03
CA ALA A 152 30.14 -0.47 -0.83
C ALA A 152 28.70 -0.92 -0.52
N MET A 153 27.87 -0.06 0.08
CA MET A 153 26.51 -0.37 0.53
C MET A 153 25.57 0.79 0.26
N VAL A 154 24.29 0.50 0.10
CA VAL A 154 23.24 1.53 0.07
C VAL A 154 23.21 2.24 1.42
N PRO A 155 23.26 3.58 1.45
CA PRO A 155 23.26 4.34 2.70
C PRO A 155 21.99 4.14 3.52
N THR A 156 22.14 4.03 4.84
CA THR A 156 21.04 3.77 5.78
C THR A 156 20.70 4.96 6.69
N ASP A 157 21.55 6.00 6.69
CA ASP A 157 21.36 7.22 7.48
C ASP A 157 21.94 8.44 6.77
N VAL A 158 21.73 9.63 7.35
CA VAL A 158 22.18 10.91 6.78
C VAL A 158 23.69 10.97 6.59
N ASP A 159 24.50 10.46 7.54
CA ASP A 159 25.95 10.58 7.47
C ASP A 159 26.54 9.66 6.40
N GLN A 160 26.05 8.44 6.30
CA GLN A 160 26.38 7.51 5.22
C GLN A 160 25.95 8.09 3.86
N LEU A 161 24.74 8.68 3.80
CA LEU A 161 24.24 9.29 2.57
C LEU A 161 25.13 10.46 2.11
N LYS A 162 25.55 11.36 3.03
CA LYS A 162 26.51 12.45 2.75
C LYS A 162 27.83 11.90 2.23
N ALA A 163 28.37 10.88 2.92
CA ALA A 163 29.64 10.26 2.50
C ALA A 163 29.55 9.62 1.12
N ALA A 164 28.44 8.92 0.83
CA ALA A 164 28.18 8.34 -0.48
C ALA A 164 28.04 9.42 -1.56
N CYS A 165 27.32 10.52 -1.28
CA CYS A 165 27.18 11.65 -2.19
C CYS A 165 28.53 12.27 -2.57
N GLY A 166 29.42 12.46 -1.58
CA GLY A 166 30.78 12.97 -1.83
C GLY A 166 31.58 12.07 -2.77
N LYS A 167 31.55 10.74 -2.54
CA LYS A 167 32.24 9.77 -3.42
C LYS A 167 31.64 9.74 -4.83
N LEU A 168 30.32 9.77 -4.95
CA LEU A 168 29.62 9.78 -6.23
C LEU A 168 29.94 11.04 -7.03
N ALA A 169 29.88 12.21 -6.39
CA ALA A 169 30.22 13.48 -7.02
C ALA A 169 31.69 13.52 -7.49
N ALA A 170 32.62 12.99 -6.68
CA ALA A 170 34.06 12.89 -7.06
C ALA A 170 34.25 11.95 -8.26
N ALA A 171 33.41 10.93 -8.44
CA ALA A 171 33.41 10.03 -9.58
C ALA A 171 32.63 10.57 -10.81
N GLY A 172 32.14 11.82 -10.77
CA GLY A 172 31.36 12.44 -11.84
C GLY A 172 29.97 11.82 -12.01
N VAL A 173 29.40 11.23 -10.93
CA VAL A 173 28.06 10.65 -10.90
C VAL A 173 27.10 11.57 -10.18
N THR A 174 25.91 11.78 -10.72
CA THR A 174 24.82 12.46 -10.00
C THR A 174 24.37 11.60 -8.81
N PRO A 175 24.57 12.07 -7.55
CA PRO A 175 24.40 11.18 -6.40
C PRO A 175 22.95 10.78 -6.17
N MET A 176 22.04 11.76 -6.12
CA MET A 176 20.64 11.49 -5.82
C MET A 176 19.72 12.42 -6.60
N LEU A 177 18.61 11.87 -7.07
CA LEU A 177 17.48 12.62 -7.53
C LEU A 177 16.39 12.55 -6.47
N LEU A 178 15.92 13.70 -6.00
CA LEU A 178 14.82 13.81 -5.04
C LEU A 178 13.66 14.57 -5.69
N PRO A 179 12.77 13.88 -6.46
CA PRO A 179 11.73 14.55 -7.24
C PRO A 179 10.79 15.33 -6.32
N ALA A 180 10.71 16.64 -6.52
CA ALA A 180 9.95 17.51 -5.63
C ALA A 180 8.76 18.21 -6.30
N LYS A 181 8.56 18.03 -7.62
CA LYS A 181 7.46 18.68 -8.34
C LYS A 181 6.09 18.38 -7.70
N GLU A 182 5.84 17.14 -7.32
CA GLU A 182 4.61 16.72 -6.65
C GLU A 182 4.72 16.77 -5.11
N GLY A 183 5.92 17.00 -4.56
CA GLY A 183 6.19 17.13 -3.13
C GLY A 183 6.16 15.84 -2.31
N TRP A 184 5.56 14.74 -2.83
CA TRP A 184 5.35 13.53 -2.04
C TRP A 184 6.64 12.74 -1.75
N ALA A 185 7.61 12.71 -2.68
CA ALA A 185 8.84 11.92 -2.49
C ALA A 185 9.72 12.49 -1.37
N PRO A 186 10.02 13.80 -1.29
CA PRO A 186 10.69 14.36 -0.13
C PRO A 186 9.83 14.29 1.15
N ALA A 187 8.50 14.42 1.04
CA ALA A 187 7.60 14.25 2.18
C ALA A 187 7.68 12.84 2.78
N ALA A 188 7.79 11.81 1.94
CA ALA A 188 7.91 10.42 2.38
C ALA A 188 9.14 10.20 3.26
N LEU A 189 10.30 10.76 2.89
CA LEU A 189 11.52 10.72 3.71
C LEU A 189 11.32 11.39 5.08
N VAL A 190 10.70 12.58 5.10
CA VAL A 190 10.44 13.33 6.34
C VAL A 190 9.43 12.61 7.22
N ILE A 191 8.33 12.11 6.66
CA ILE A 191 7.29 11.37 7.39
C ILE A 191 7.86 10.07 7.98
N ALA A 192 8.56 9.27 7.16
CA ALA A 192 9.17 8.02 7.63
C ALA A 192 10.09 8.27 8.83
N SER A 193 11.02 9.22 8.69
CA SER A 193 11.99 9.53 9.75
C SER A 193 11.35 10.20 10.96
N GLY A 194 10.38 11.11 10.76
CA GLY A 194 9.67 11.77 11.84
C GLY A 194 8.84 10.79 12.68
N LEU A 195 8.14 9.86 12.04
CA LEU A 195 7.32 8.87 12.74
C LEU A 195 8.15 7.75 13.39
N SER A 196 9.28 7.36 12.80
CA SER A 196 10.14 6.29 13.35
C SER A 196 10.85 6.63 14.66
N ALA A 197 10.72 7.87 15.14
CA ALA A 197 11.31 8.29 16.44
C ALA A 197 10.55 7.76 17.68
N GLY A 198 9.74 6.72 17.53
CA GLY A 198 8.96 6.07 18.58
C GLY A 198 7.96 5.09 17.99
N ASP A 199 6.87 4.83 18.71
CA ASP A 199 5.73 4.09 18.15
C ASP A 199 5.09 4.90 17.02
N ALA A 200 5.26 4.45 15.79
CA ALA A 200 4.91 5.21 14.60
C ALA A 200 3.40 5.47 14.49
N ASP A 201 2.57 4.51 14.90
CA ASP A 201 1.11 4.64 14.84
C ASP A 201 0.59 5.60 15.89
N ALA A 202 1.05 5.47 17.13
CA ALA A 202 0.70 6.39 18.21
C ALA A 202 1.17 7.81 17.88
N ARG A 203 2.36 7.95 17.28
CA ARG A 203 2.85 9.25 16.82
C ARG A 203 1.98 9.83 15.69
N ALA A 204 1.63 9.02 14.69
CA ALA A 204 0.78 9.48 13.60
C ALA A 204 -0.58 9.99 14.11
N GLU A 205 -1.19 9.29 15.05
CA GLU A 205 -2.46 9.69 15.66
C GLU A 205 -2.33 10.94 16.53
N SER A 206 -1.18 11.13 17.20
CA SER A 206 -0.96 12.30 18.07
C SER A 206 -0.94 13.63 17.35
N PHE A 207 -0.72 13.65 16.03
CA PHE A 207 -0.65 14.89 15.25
C PHE A 207 -1.98 15.36 14.67
N VAL A 208 -3.07 14.64 14.89
CA VAL A 208 -4.41 14.99 14.36
C VAL A 208 -5.45 15.06 15.44
N GLY A 209 -6.51 15.88 15.21
CA GLY A 209 -7.60 16.05 16.15
C GLY A 209 -7.41 17.19 17.17
N ALA A 210 -8.39 17.36 18.03
CA ALA A 210 -8.39 18.40 19.05
C ALA A 210 -7.30 18.12 20.11
N GLY A 211 -6.46 19.12 20.40
CA GLY A 211 -5.35 18.99 21.35
C GLY A 211 -4.14 18.24 20.79
N SER A 212 -4.07 18.05 19.46
CA SER A 212 -2.97 17.35 18.80
C SER A 212 -1.60 17.96 19.10
N ALA A 213 -0.57 17.10 19.08
CA ALA A 213 0.82 17.52 19.04
C ALA A 213 1.08 18.39 17.80
N ARG A 214 2.12 19.22 17.86
CA ARG A 214 2.46 20.11 16.75
C ARG A 214 3.70 19.60 16.01
N PHE A 215 3.63 19.45 14.71
CA PHE A 215 4.75 19.13 13.85
C PHE A 215 5.90 20.12 14.02
N ALA A 216 5.57 21.44 14.10
CA ALA A 216 6.55 22.50 14.30
C ALA A 216 7.23 22.49 15.69
N ALA A 217 6.66 21.79 16.66
CA ALA A 217 7.27 21.61 17.98
C ALA A 217 8.06 20.30 18.09
N ASP A 218 7.76 19.31 17.24
CA ASP A 218 8.36 17.97 17.33
C ASP A 218 9.82 17.95 16.88
N PRO A 219 10.75 17.47 17.74
CA PRO A 219 12.17 17.45 17.41
C PRO A 219 12.52 16.58 16.20
N ALA A 220 11.85 15.40 16.06
CA ALA A 220 12.15 14.46 15.00
C ALA A 220 11.72 15.01 13.63
N PHE A 221 10.53 15.61 13.53
CA PHE A 221 10.10 16.27 12.30
C PHE A 221 10.99 17.46 11.94
N LYS A 222 11.38 18.29 12.92
CA LYS A 222 12.34 19.40 12.68
C LYS A 222 13.68 18.89 12.16
N GLN A 223 14.24 17.87 12.80
CA GLN A 223 15.50 17.26 12.37
C GLN A 223 15.38 16.65 10.97
N SER A 224 14.28 15.96 10.68
CA SER A 224 14.03 15.35 9.36
C SER A 224 13.99 16.39 8.23
N VAL A 225 13.31 17.52 8.46
CA VAL A 225 13.29 18.62 7.48
C VAL A 225 14.66 19.28 7.35
N ALA A 226 15.35 19.55 8.48
CA ALA A 226 16.69 20.14 8.47
C ALA A 226 17.72 19.26 7.74
N ALA A 227 17.59 17.94 7.81
CA ALA A 227 18.46 17.01 7.12
C ALA A 227 18.41 17.16 5.59
N LEU A 228 17.29 17.60 5.02
CA LEU A 228 17.21 17.88 3.57
C LEU A 228 18.18 19.01 3.17
N LYS A 229 18.29 20.06 4.00
CA LYS A 229 19.29 21.11 3.77
C LYS A 229 20.72 20.58 3.91
N VAL A 230 20.98 19.78 4.93
CA VAL A 230 22.29 19.15 5.13
C VAL A 230 22.71 18.33 3.90
N LEU A 231 21.79 17.57 3.31
CA LEU A 231 22.02 16.78 2.10
C LEU A 231 22.22 17.67 0.86
N ALA A 232 21.48 18.75 0.74
CA ALA A 232 21.65 19.71 -0.34
C ALA A 232 23.02 20.41 -0.26
N ASP A 233 23.44 20.88 0.93
CA ASP A 233 24.74 21.47 1.18
C ASP A 233 25.89 20.49 0.87
N ALA A 234 25.68 19.20 1.15
CA ALA A 234 26.58 18.11 0.78
C ALA A 234 26.52 17.73 -0.72
N LYS A 235 25.78 18.48 -1.52
CA LYS A 235 25.59 18.26 -2.98
C LYS A 235 25.03 16.88 -3.33
N CYS A 236 24.24 16.28 -2.43
CA CYS A 236 23.52 15.05 -2.73
C CYS A 236 22.51 15.27 -3.86
N PHE A 237 21.87 16.42 -3.88
CA PHE A 237 20.97 16.87 -4.93
C PHE A 237 20.98 18.39 -5.06
N VAL A 238 20.47 18.92 -6.17
CA VAL A 238 20.34 20.36 -6.42
C VAL A 238 18.85 20.75 -6.25
N PRO A 239 18.46 21.46 -5.19
CA PRO A 239 17.06 21.70 -4.86
C PRO A 239 16.25 22.28 -6.02
N ARG A 240 16.70 23.38 -6.63
CA ARG A 240 15.99 24.06 -7.73
C ARG A 240 15.85 23.22 -9.00
N LEU A 241 16.75 22.25 -9.26
CA LEU A 241 16.60 21.32 -10.37
C LEU A 241 15.57 20.23 -10.02
N ASN A 242 15.55 19.77 -8.77
CA ASN A 242 14.65 18.74 -8.30
C ASN A 242 13.22 19.23 -8.13
N ASP A 243 12.99 20.52 -7.89
CA ASP A 243 11.66 21.13 -7.84
C ASP A 243 10.86 20.91 -9.15
N GLY A 244 11.52 21.01 -10.30
CA GLY A 244 10.90 20.75 -11.62
C GLY A 244 10.80 19.27 -11.99
N VAL A 245 11.39 18.35 -11.23
CA VAL A 245 11.44 16.91 -11.56
C VAL A 245 10.19 16.21 -11.05
N SER A 246 9.45 15.62 -12.00
CA SER A 246 8.32 14.75 -11.67
C SER A 246 8.78 13.36 -11.25
N ALA A 247 8.24 12.88 -10.13
CA ALA A 247 8.43 11.51 -9.66
C ALA A 247 7.79 10.47 -10.59
N TRP A 248 6.81 10.85 -11.38
CA TRP A 248 6.03 9.96 -12.24
C TRP A 248 6.55 9.85 -13.68
N SER A 249 7.44 10.74 -14.11
CA SER A 249 7.96 10.78 -15.47
C SER A 249 9.47 11.01 -15.52
N THR A 250 9.93 12.25 -15.39
CA THR A 250 11.35 12.62 -15.55
C THR A 250 12.25 11.84 -14.60
N GLY A 251 11.85 11.73 -13.31
CA GLY A 251 12.65 10.99 -12.32
C GLY A 251 12.86 9.52 -12.71
N LEU A 252 11.80 8.86 -13.19
CA LEU A 252 11.90 7.47 -13.63
C LEU A 252 12.82 7.30 -14.82
N THR A 253 12.72 8.22 -15.81
CA THR A 253 13.55 8.20 -17.01
C THR A 253 15.04 8.40 -16.67
N GLU A 254 15.36 9.32 -15.77
CA GLU A 254 16.73 9.57 -15.34
C GLU A 254 17.35 8.35 -14.65
N PHE A 255 16.59 7.70 -13.77
CA PHE A 255 17.06 6.50 -13.08
C PHE A 255 17.22 5.31 -14.03
N GLN A 256 16.24 5.06 -14.91
CA GLN A 256 16.31 3.99 -15.92
C GLN A 256 17.50 4.16 -16.88
N ALA A 257 17.83 5.38 -17.23
CA ALA A 257 18.95 5.69 -18.10
C ALA A 257 20.32 5.60 -17.39
N GLY A 258 20.37 5.26 -16.10
CA GLY A 258 21.62 5.17 -15.33
C GLY A 258 22.32 6.52 -15.14
N ARG A 259 21.59 7.63 -15.15
CA ARG A 259 22.15 8.98 -14.97
C ARG A 259 22.20 9.44 -13.52
N VAL A 260 21.51 8.75 -12.62
CA VAL A 260 21.46 9.06 -11.20
C VAL A 260 21.66 7.80 -10.36
N ALA A 261 22.42 7.91 -9.26
CA ALA A 261 22.76 6.76 -8.44
C ALA A 261 21.63 6.34 -7.48
N MET A 262 20.89 7.30 -6.91
CA MET A 262 19.85 7.00 -5.92
C MET A 262 18.60 7.85 -6.15
N MET A 263 17.42 7.26 -5.87
CA MET A 263 16.14 7.96 -5.97
C MET A 263 15.10 7.32 -5.02
N PRO A 264 14.48 8.08 -4.11
CA PRO A 264 13.33 7.58 -3.35
C PRO A 264 12.11 7.44 -4.26
N GLN A 265 11.49 6.26 -4.26
CA GLN A 265 10.36 5.93 -5.13
C GLN A 265 9.59 4.72 -4.59
N GLY A 266 8.40 4.47 -5.15
CA GLY A 266 7.57 3.35 -4.77
C GLY A 266 7.94 2.03 -5.44
N ALA A 267 7.68 0.93 -4.72
CA ALA A 267 7.95 -0.44 -5.14
C ALA A 267 7.26 -0.81 -6.48
N TRP A 268 6.16 -0.14 -6.84
CA TRP A 268 5.48 -0.30 -8.13
C TRP A 268 6.37 -0.09 -9.36
N ASN A 269 7.57 0.48 -9.19
CA ASN A 269 8.55 0.61 -10.27
C ASN A 269 9.55 -0.56 -10.35
N ILE A 270 9.54 -1.51 -9.42
CA ILE A 270 10.49 -2.65 -9.40
C ILE A 270 10.38 -3.44 -10.70
N ALA A 271 9.18 -3.81 -11.12
CA ALA A 271 8.96 -4.56 -12.36
C ALA A 271 9.49 -3.79 -13.59
N LYS A 272 9.19 -2.49 -13.68
CA LYS A 272 9.63 -1.61 -14.75
C LYS A 272 11.16 -1.51 -14.81
N PHE A 273 11.81 -1.32 -13.67
CA PHE A 273 13.26 -1.21 -13.60
C PHE A 273 13.95 -2.57 -13.82
N SER A 274 13.35 -3.67 -13.37
CA SER A 274 13.85 -5.03 -13.65
C SER A 274 13.81 -5.37 -15.14
N ALA A 275 12.85 -4.86 -15.89
CA ALA A 275 12.76 -5.01 -17.33
C ALA A 275 13.76 -4.11 -18.10
N THR A 276 14.42 -3.16 -17.43
CA THR A 276 15.37 -2.24 -18.08
C THR A 276 16.72 -2.93 -18.29
N LYS A 277 17.07 -3.17 -19.54
CA LYS A 277 18.32 -3.85 -19.92
C LYS A 277 19.53 -3.05 -19.41
N GLY A 278 20.43 -3.72 -18.69
CA GLY A 278 21.69 -3.14 -18.18
C GLY A 278 21.53 -2.29 -16.92
N LEU A 279 20.36 -2.26 -16.31
CA LEU A 279 20.14 -1.59 -15.02
C LEU A 279 20.27 -2.61 -13.88
N SER A 280 21.34 -2.52 -13.09
CA SER A 280 21.50 -3.27 -11.84
C SER A 280 21.12 -2.36 -10.68
N PHE A 281 20.13 -2.75 -9.90
CA PHE A 281 19.63 -1.91 -8.81
C PHE A 281 19.23 -2.70 -7.57
N GLN A 282 19.13 -1.99 -6.47
CA GLN A 282 18.55 -2.45 -5.20
C GLN A 282 17.42 -1.51 -4.79
N PHE A 283 16.34 -2.08 -4.24
CA PHE A 283 15.29 -1.36 -3.55
C PHE A 283 15.49 -1.58 -2.04
N ALA A 284 15.85 -0.52 -1.35
CA ALA A 284 16.24 -0.53 0.06
C ALA A 284 15.27 0.31 0.91
N PRO A 285 15.25 0.14 2.24
CA PRO A 285 14.56 1.06 3.14
C PRO A 285 15.02 2.50 2.94
N LEU A 286 14.18 3.46 3.28
CA LEU A 286 14.55 4.88 3.31
C LEU A 286 15.62 5.11 4.38
N PRO A 287 16.67 5.91 4.11
CA PRO A 287 17.67 6.25 5.10
C PRO A 287 17.06 7.08 6.22
N ALA A 288 17.50 6.84 7.46
CA ALA A 288 17.08 7.63 8.60
C ALA A 288 17.60 9.07 8.48
N LEU A 289 16.68 10.05 8.59
CA LEU A 289 17.02 11.47 8.66
C LEU A 289 17.14 12.00 10.11
N VAL A 290 16.74 11.18 11.07
CA VAL A 290 16.87 11.45 12.52
C VAL A 290 18.04 10.65 13.06
N SER A 291 18.95 11.33 13.76
CA SER A 291 20.13 10.68 14.35
C SER A 291 19.75 9.62 15.38
N GLY A 292 20.40 8.48 15.31
CA GLY A 292 20.15 7.34 16.22
C GLY A 292 19.01 6.42 15.77
N ASN A 293 18.23 6.79 14.76
CA ASN A 293 17.24 5.89 14.14
C ASN A 293 17.90 5.03 13.06
N GLY A 294 17.34 3.83 12.85
CA GLY A 294 17.69 2.97 11.71
C GLY A 294 16.91 3.33 10.44
N PRO A 295 17.30 2.71 9.29
CA PRO A 295 16.57 2.86 8.04
C PRO A 295 15.16 2.28 8.16
N VAL A 296 14.20 2.84 7.40
CA VAL A 296 12.78 2.57 7.58
C VAL A 296 12.15 2.08 6.27
N ALA A 297 11.47 0.95 6.31
CA ALA A 297 10.50 0.58 5.29
C ALA A 297 9.22 1.41 5.51
N LEU A 298 8.91 2.26 4.55
CA LEU A 298 7.69 3.07 4.57
C LEU A 298 6.62 2.36 3.76
N ASP A 299 5.73 1.64 4.43
CA ASP A 299 4.66 0.89 3.78
C ASP A 299 3.35 1.66 3.73
N MET A 300 2.62 1.51 2.65
CA MET A 300 1.22 1.90 2.54
C MET A 300 0.36 0.65 2.48
N LEU A 301 -0.69 0.59 3.29
CA LEU A 301 -1.77 -0.34 3.04
C LEU A 301 -2.48 0.13 1.77
N GLY A 302 -2.42 -0.70 0.73
CA GLY A 302 -3.02 -0.41 -0.56
C GLY A 302 -4.53 -0.68 -0.57
N THR A 303 -4.98 -1.47 -1.56
CA THR A 303 -6.38 -1.87 -1.66
C THR A 303 -6.73 -2.99 -0.69
N ALA A 304 -7.99 -3.07 -0.32
CA ALA A 304 -8.55 -4.10 0.53
C ALA A 304 -9.99 -4.44 0.08
N TRP A 305 -10.51 -5.59 0.50
CA TRP A 305 -11.92 -5.92 0.38
C TRP A 305 -12.66 -5.72 1.69
N ALA A 306 -13.87 -5.17 1.63
CA ALA A 306 -14.81 -5.12 2.74
C ALA A 306 -16.17 -5.68 2.31
N ILE A 307 -17.00 -6.03 3.27
CA ILE A 307 -18.37 -6.52 3.02
C ILE A 307 -19.36 -5.47 3.51
N ASN A 308 -20.37 -5.18 2.71
CA ASN A 308 -21.50 -4.35 3.08
C ASN A 308 -22.29 -4.99 4.22
N ALA A 309 -22.50 -4.28 5.32
CA ALA A 309 -23.25 -4.77 6.48
C ALA A 309 -24.72 -5.13 6.13
N ALA A 310 -25.29 -4.49 5.09
CA ALA A 310 -26.65 -4.72 4.63
C ALA A 310 -26.75 -5.80 3.51
N THR A 311 -25.66 -6.52 3.20
CA THR A 311 -25.72 -7.59 2.19
C THR A 311 -26.70 -8.68 2.56
N HIS A 312 -27.42 -9.18 1.57
CA HIS A 312 -28.27 -10.38 1.70
C HIS A 312 -27.51 -11.68 1.43
N GLN A 313 -26.19 -11.59 1.08
CA GLN A 313 -25.34 -12.71 0.70
C GLN A 313 -24.07 -12.81 1.56
N PRO A 314 -24.15 -12.71 2.92
CA PRO A 314 -22.95 -12.60 3.75
C PRO A 314 -22.02 -13.81 3.63
N ASP A 315 -22.56 -15.03 3.50
CA ASP A 315 -21.74 -16.24 3.40
C ASP A 315 -20.99 -16.33 2.05
N ALA A 316 -21.63 -15.93 0.94
CA ALA A 316 -20.98 -15.86 -0.37
C ALA A 316 -19.88 -14.78 -0.37
N ALA A 317 -20.15 -13.61 0.23
CA ALA A 317 -19.19 -12.53 0.38
C ALA A 317 -17.97 -12.94 1.22
N LYS A 318 -18.19 -13.68 2.32
CA LYS A 318 -17.11 -14.23 3.15
C LYS A 318 -16.28 -15.29 2.42
N LYS A 319 -16.90 -16.15 1.61
CA LYS A 319 -16.19 -17.09 0.73
C LYS A 319 -15.29 -16.35 -0.26
N TRP A 320 -15.77 -15.23 -0.84
CA TRP A 320 -14.97 -14.38 -1.72
C TRP A 320 -13.74 -13.82 -1.00
N LEU A 321 -13.89 -13.27 0.19
CA LEU A 321 -12.75 -12.76 0.96
C LEU A 321 -11.78 -13.88 1.35
N ALA A 322 -12.29 -15.05 1.79
CA ALA A 322 -11.44 -16.18 2.13
C ALA A 322 -10.64 -16.72 0.93
N PHE A 323 -11.21 -16.67 -0.27
CA PHE A 323 -10.50 -16.99 -1.52
C PHE A 323 -9.32 -16.03 -1.75
N TRP A 324 -9.50 -14.73 -1.54
CA TRP A 324 -8.45 -13.73 -1.68
C TRP A 324 -7.36 -13.87 -0.60
N ALA A 325 -7.71 -14.29 0.60
CA ALA A 325 -6.76 -14.53 1.68
C ALA A 325 -5.91 -15.80 1.49
N HIS A 326 -6.21 -16.62 0.46
CA HIS A 326 -5.38 -17.79 0.16
C HIS A 326 -4.05 -17.37 -0.47
N PRO A 327 -2.90 -17.86 0.02
CA PRO A 327 -1.57 -17.41 -0.43
C PRO A 327 -1.36 -17.45 -1.95
N ASP A 328 -1.86 -18.49 -2.64
CA ASP A 328 -1.71 -18.61 -4.09
C ASP A 328 -2.51 -17.56 -4.88
N ASN A 329 -3.66 -17.13 -4.35
CA ASN A 329 -4.51 -16.13 -5.00
C ASN A 329 -3.99 -14.73 -4.73
N ASP A 330 -3.58 -14.45 -3.48
CA ASP A 330 -2.86 -13.25 -3.09
C ASP A 330 -1.63 -13.06 -3.97
N ARG A 331 -0.80 -14.09 -4.10
CA ARG A 331 0.39 -14.06 -4.95
C ARG A 331 0.08 -13.72 -6.41
N ARG A 332 -0.95 -14.33 -7.00
CA ARG A 332 -1.35 -14.06 -8.39
C ARG A 332 -1.77 -12.62 -8.62
N PHE A 333 -2.43 -12.02 -7.63
CA PHE A 333 -2.79 -10.60 -7.66
C PHE A 333 -1.53 -9.73 -7.55
N LEU A 334 -0.66 -10.00 -6.57
CA LEU A 334 0.55 -9.23 -6.30
C LEU A 334 1.56 -9.28 -7.45
N ASP A 335 1.66 -10.39 -8.17
CA ASP A 335 2.53 -10.51 -9.37
C ASP A 335 2.14 -9.51 -10.46
N ALA A 336 0.86 -9.15 -10.56
CA ALA A 336 0.38 -8.12 -11.50
C ALA A 336 0.52 -6.69 -10.96
N GLU A 337 0.37 -6.50 -9.65
CA GLU A 337 0.37 -5.18 -9.01
C GLU A 337 1.75 -4.73 -8.51
N ALA A 338 2.76 -5.61 -8.51
CA ALA A 338 4.07 -5.38 -7.92
C ALA A 338 4.00 -4.94 -6.44
N GLY A 339 2.99 -5.45 -5.74
CA GLY A 339 2.76 -5.22 -4.32
C GLY A 339 3.44 -6.27 -3.44
N PHE A 340 3.37 -6.05 -2.13
CA PHE A 340 3.86 -6.98 -1.13
C PHE A 340 2.68 -7.61 -0.39
N SER A 341 2.82 -8.87 0.01
CA SER A 341 1.75 -9.56 0.71
C SER A 341 1.51 -8.96 2.11
N PRO A 342 0.26 -8.68 2.46
CA PRO A 342 -0.09 -8.21 3.80
C PRO A 342 -0.21 -9.34 4.82
N PHE A 343 0.11 -10.58 4.45
CA PHE A 343 0.00 -11.78 5.30
C PHE A 343 1.35 -12.23 5.84
N GLU A 344 1.33 -12.95 6.97
CA GLU A 344 2.54 -13.52 7.58
C GLU A 344 3.28 -14.43 6.57
N GLY A 345 4.61 -14.27 6.50
CA GLY A 345 5.45 -14.99 5.53
C GLY A 345 5.43 -14.43 4.10
N GLY A 346 4.53 -13.49 3.78
CA GLY A 346 4.39 -12.95 2.41
C GLY A 346 5.62 -12.19 1.89
N THR A 347 6.46 -11.66 2.79
CA THR A 347 7.71 -10.98 2.45
C THR A 347 8.81 -11.93 1.92
N ASP A 348 8.68 -13.25 2.12
CA ASP A 348 9.67 -14.24 1.68
C ASP A 348 9.74 -14.35 0.14
N ALA A 349 8.67 -13.95 -0.53
CA ALA A 349 8.55 -14.02 -1.96
C ALA A 349 8.96 -12.73 -2.70
N MET A 350 9.55 -11.76 -2.02
CA MET A 350 10.03 -10.55 -2.67
C MET A 350 11.18 -10.81 -3.65
N PRO A 351 11.23 -10.05 -4.76
CA PRO A 351 12.32 -10.19 -5.73
C PRO A 351 13.68 -9.88 -5.08
N PRO A 352 14.79 -10.47 -5.59
CA PRO A 352 16.11 -10.30 -5.00
C PRO A 352 16.53 -8.84 -4.79
N GLN A 353 16.10 -7.94 -5.68
CA GLN A 353 16.38 -6.52 -5.59
C GLN A 353 15.74 -5.85 -4.36
N ALA A 354 14.65 -6.39 -3.84
CA ALA A 354 13.89 -5.85 -2.72
C ALA A 354 14.17 -6.58 -1.38
N GLN A 355 15.08 -7.55 -1.34
CA GLN A 355 15.40 -8.30 -0.12
C GLN A 355 15.83 -7.40 1.06
N PRO A 356 16.62 -6.31 0.89
CA PRO A 356 16.93 -5.43 2.01
C PRO A 356 15.70 -4.70 2.57
N TYR A 357 14.74 -4.35 1.71
CA TYR A 357 13.47 -3.77 2.12
C TYR A 357 12.64 -4.79 2.93
N ALA A 358 12.52 -6.02 2.42
CA ALA A 358 11.86 -7.12 3.12
C ALA A 358 12.49 -7.42 4.48
N ALA A 359 13.83 -7.37 4.58
CA ALA A 359 14.54 -7.57 5.84
C ALA A 359 14.19 -6.49 6.87
N ALA A 360 14.07 -5.23 6.46
CA ALA A 360 13.62 -4.16 7.35
C ALA A 360 12.20 -4.40 7.86
N GLN A 361 11.28 -4.84 6.99
CA GLN A 361 9.92 -5.22 7.38
C GLN A 361 9.92 -6.35 8.41
N LYS A 362 10.65 -7.44 8.17
CA LYS A 362 10.76 -8.58 9.10
C LYS A 362 11.33 -8.19 10.46
N ASN A 363 12.26 -7.25 10.48
CA ASN A 363 12.90 -6.77 11.70
C ASN A 363 12.09 -5.70 12.43
N GLY A 364 10.90 -5.35 11.94
CA GLY A 364 10.02 -4.36 12.55
C GLY A 364 10.45 -2.90 12.31
N HIS A 365 11.40 -2.65 11.40
CA HIS A 365 11.80 -1.31 10.99
C HIS A 365 10.83 -0.76 9.94
N VAL A 366 9.57 -0.64 10.32
CA VAL A 366 8.45 -0.25 9.45
C VAL A 366 7.74 0.95 10.01
N VAL A 367 7.40 1.87 9.15
CA VAL A 367 6.41 2.93 9.38
C VAL A 367 5.29 2.72 8.37
N LEU A 368 4.05 2.65 8.83
CA LEU A 368 2.93 2.70 7.93
C LEU A 368 2.60 4.16 7.60
N TYR A 369 2.55 4.44 6.29
CA TYR A 369 2.17 5.75 5.80
C TYR A 369 0.80 6.12 6.36
N PRO A 370 0.63 7.27 7.03
CA PRO A 370 -0.52 7.53 7.88
C PRO A 370 -1.81 7.87 7.09
N LYS A 371 -1.98 7.29 5.90
CA LYS A 371 -3.19 7.40 5.09
C LYS A 371 -4.39 6.83 5.86
N GLY A 372 -5.48 7.58 5.93
CA GLY A 372 -6.66 7.23 6.73
C GLY A 372 -6.56 7.58 8.22
N VAL A 373 -5.37 8.02 8.71
CA VAL A 373 -5.23 8.74 9.99
C VAL A 373 -5.18 10.23 9.71
N TRP A 374 -4.27 10.64 8.82
CA TRP A 374 -4.18 12.02 8.35
C TRP A 374 -5.16 12.24 7.19
N THR A 375 -5.77 13.42 7.16
CA THR A 375 -6.76 13.77 6.12
C THR A 375 -6.11 14.03 4.76
N GLY A 376 -6.88 13.94 3.69
CA GLY A 376 -6.44 14.33 2.35
C GLY A 376 -6.01 15.80 2.28
N GLY A 377 -6.66 16.67 3.04
CA GLY A 377 -6.29 18.10 3.18
C GLY A 377 -4.90 18.27 3.80
N LEU A 378 -4.58 17.51 4.84
CA LEU A 378 -3.25 17.52 5.45
C LEU A 378 -2.18 17.04 4.47
N PHE A 379 -2.40 15.94 3.74
CA PHE A 379 -1.45 15.47 2.72
C PHE A 379 -1.23 16.50 1.62
N THR A 380 -2.29 17.15 1.15
CA THR A 380 -2.18 18.22 0.14
C THR A 380 -1.31 19.37 0.66
N ALA A 381 -1.51 19.79 1.92
CA ALA A 381 -0.68 20.83 2.55
C ALA A 381 0.78 20.39 2.70
N ILE A 382 1.02 19.14 3.10
CA ILE A 382 2.36 18.53 3.19
C ILE A 382 3.05 18.58 1.83
N TRP A 383 2.45 18.03 0.79
CA TRP A 383 3.06 17.92 -0.54
C TRP A 383 3.35 19.31 -1.14
N ASN A 384 2.38 20.20 -1.10
CA ASN A 384 2.55 21.57 -1.61
C ASN A 384 3.63 22.33 -0.84
N SER A 385 3.70 22.19 0.48
CA SER A 385 4.73 22.86 1.29
C SER A 385 6.12 22.25 1.07
N MET A 386 6.21 20.93 0.84
CA MET A 386 7.46 20.26 0.51
C MET A 386 7.99 20.67 -0.88
N SER A 387 7.11 20.74 -1.89
CA SER A 387 7.51 21.28 -3.21
C SER A 387 8.01 22.71 -3.07
N ALA A 388 7.28 23.61 -2.41
CA ALA A 388 7.69 24.98 -2.18
C ALA A 388 9.00 25.12 -1.36
N TYR A 389 9.28 24.18 -0.45
CA TYR A 389 10.51 24.16 0.34
C TYR A 389 11.78 24.01 -0.54
N PHE A 390 11.69 23.32 -1.65
CA PHE A 390 12.80 23.15 -2.59
C PHE A 390 13.17 24.43 -3.35
N LEU A 391 12.27 25.43 -3.38
CA LEU A 391 12.59 26.77 -3.90
C LEU A 391 13.44 27.58 -2.92
N ASP A 392 13.29 27.32 -1.60
CA ASP A 392 14.04 27.97 -0.51
C ASP A 392 14.33 26.97 0.62
N ILE A 393 15.24 26.05 0.37
CA ILE A 393 15.61 24.98 1.33
C ILE A 393 16.36 25.49 2.57
N GLY A 394 16.68 26.78 2.59
CA GLY A 394 17.31 27.45 3.75
C GLY A 394 16.33 27.97 4.79
N GLN A 395 15.02 27.93 4.52
CA GLN A 395 14.03 28.42 5.47
C GLN A 395 13.97 27.57 6.74
N ASP A 396 13.57 28.19 7.85
CA ASP A 396 13.39 27.50 9.14
C ASP A 396 12.43 26.32 8.99
N PRO A 397 12.83 25.08 9.35
CA PRO A 397 11.96 23.91 9.36
C PRO A 397 10.63 24.13 10.10
N ALA A 398 10.64 24.89 11.20
CA ALA A 398 9.43 25.15 11.96
C ALA A 398 8.38 25.94 11.16
N LYS A 399 8.78 26.81 10.23
CA LYS A 399 7.85 27.55 9.35
C LYS A 399 7.16 26.63 8.35
N LEU A 400 7.88 25.65 7.80
CA LEU A 400 7.28 24.62 6.94
C LEU A 400 6.30 23.77 7.73
N LEU A 401 6.73 23.23 8.88
CA LEU A 401 5.94 22.33 9.71
C LEU A 401 4.69 23.03 10.31
N ALA A 402 4.74 24.34 10.55
CA ALA A 402 3.56 25.11 10.97
C ALA A 402 2.41 25.11 9.93
N ARG A 403 2.73 24.92 8.63
CA ARG A 403 1.70 24.76 7.60
C ARG A 403 0.98 23.41 7.75
N TRP A 404 1.72 22.36 8.16
CA TRP A 404 1.15 21.05 8.47
C TRP A 404 0.24 21.13 9.69
N ASP A 405 0.67 21.85 10.76
CA ASP A 405 -0.14 22.09 11.95
C ASP A 405 -1.46 22.79 11.62
N GLY A 406 -1.45 23.73 10.67
CA GLY A 406 -2.65 24.44 10.23
C GLY A 406 -3.66 23.54 9.51
N ALA A 407 -3.19 22.51 8.80
CA ALA A 407 -4.01 21.58 8.03
C ALA A 407 -4.41 20.30 8.82
N ALA A 408 -3.79 20.06 9.97
CA ALA A 408 -4.04 18.89 10.82
C ALA A 408 -5.26 19.06 11.78
N ARG A 409 -5.86 20.26 11.83
CA ARG A 409 -6.93 20.65 12.75
C ARG A 409 -8.32 20.43 12.18
#